data_6b09b90cc1cde46c2d6a795cd519ed50
#
_entry.id   6b09b90cc1cde46c2d6a795cd519ed50
#
_cell.length_a   1.000
_cell.length_b   1.000
_cell.length_c   1.000
_cell.angle_alpha   90.00
_cell.angle_beta   90.00
_cell.angle_gamma   90.00
#
_symmetry.space_group_name_H-M   'P 1'
#
loop_
_entity.id
_entity.type
_entity.pdbx_description
1 polymer ?
#
loop_
_entity_poly.entity_id
_entity_poly.type
_entity_poly.pdbx_seq_one_letter_code
_entity_poly.pdbx_strand_id
1 'polypeptide(L)'
;GREIRYRSKFSLDIAQSQITQDTIFGTSGGAQMVVSDMLGNYQYFFLLYNTARVQSELLSSFNFALSRVDLSHRTNFAVGLFHFAGRYYNRYDLWFWERRYGGYTALSYPLSKFDRIEASLNVRSSDKEWYADGYRRKALLVSNFVSYVQDNSLWGPTGPLDGSRINLTLGTTVDVANANVRFGTAIIDYRRYFRLSTQAAHALRLWTQINHGKEATPFVMGGSWDLRGYRFWRLWGTKVALLSNELRFPFIDRFSLKFPFGGVA
;
A
#
# COMPACT_ATOMS: atom_id res chain seq x y z
N GLY A 1 -8.89 33.49 31.01
CA GLY A 1 -7.88 33.01 30.05
C GLY A 1 -8.26 33.53 28.66
N ARG A 2 -7.30 34.11 27.96
CA ARG A 2 -7.52 34.62 26.60
C ARG A 2 -7.45 33.44 25.65
N GLU A 3 -8.55 33.04 25.00
CA GLU A 3 -8.56 32.02 23.96
C GLU A 3 -7.74 32.52 22.77
N ILE A 4 -6.61 31.90 22.53
CA ILE A 4 -5.78 32.15 21.35
C ILE A 4 -6.25 31.21 20.26
N ARG A 5 -6.81 31.76 19.20
CA ARG A 5 -7.24 30.98 18.02
C ARG A 5 -6.01 30.36 17.35
N TYR A 6 -5.96 29.02 17.31
CA TYR A 6 -4.89 28.32 16.64
C TYR A 6 -4.85 28.69 15.14
N ARG A 7 -3.69 29.09 14.67
CA ARG A 7 -3.41 29.25 13.24
C ARG A 7 -2.56 28.06 12.80
N SER A 8 -3.06 27.26 11.86
CA SER A 8 -2.32 26.13 11.30
C SER A 8 -0.99 26.63 10.72
N LYS A 9 0.12 26.19 11.32
CA LYS A 9 1.46 26.37 10.78
C LYS A 9 1.91 25.02 10.24
N PHE A 10 2.31 24.98 8.99
CA PHE A 10 2.76 23.79 8.31
C PHE A 10 4.28 23.66 8.39
N SER A 11 4.74 22.44 8.57
CA SER A 11 6.15 22.04 8.52
C SER A 11 6.35 20.99 7.43
N LEU A 12 7.54 20.99 6.85
CA LEU A 12 7.98 19.96 5.94
C LEU A 12 8.50 18.77 6.77
N ASP A 13 7.83 17.64 6.71
CA ASP A 13 8.20 16.45 7.47
C ASP A 13 9.18 15.58 6.70
N ILE A 14 8.91 15.40 5.41
CA ILE A 14 9.73 14.57 4.52
C ILE A 14 9.85 15.28 3.18
N ALA A 15 11.08 15.41 2.70
CA ALA A 15 11.37 15.70 1.30
C ALA A 15 12.43 14.69 0.84
N GLN A 16 12.07 13.85 -0.08
CA GLN A 16 12.93 12.82 -0.61
C GLN A 16 12.86 12.80 -2.13
N SER A 17 14.02 12.79 -2.77
CA SER A 17 14.16 12.45 -4.17
C SER A 17 14.81 11.08 -4.28
N GLN A 18 14.32 10.27 -5.19
CA GLN A 18 14.80 8.91 -5.37
C GLN A 18 14.83 8.54 -6.84
N ILE A 19 15.88 7.84 -7.22
CA ILE A 19 15.95 7.12 -8.49
C ILE A 19 15.81 5.64 -8.13
N THR A 20 14.77 5.01 -8.65
CA THR A 20 14.49 3.58 -8.44
C THR A 20 14.69 2.84 -9.74
N GLN A 21 15.39 1.72 -9.68
CA GLN A 21 15.47 0.78 -10.78
C GLN A 21 14.69 -0.47 -10.40
N ASP A 22 13.62 -0.74 -11.13
CA ASP A 22 12.79 -1.93 -10.97
C ASP A 22 12.96 -2.83 -12.20
N THR A 23 13.03 -4.14 -11.98
CA THR A 23 13.22 -5.11 -13.07
C THR A 23 12.02 -5.23 -14.00
N ILE A 24 10.84 -4.81 -13.54
CA ILE A 24 9.58 -4.86 -14.31
C ILE A 24 9.22 -3.49 -14.87
N PHE A 25 9.35 -2.43 -14.06
CA PHE A 25 8.92 -1.06 -14.42
C PHE A 25 10.04 -0.18 -14.97
N GLY A 26 11.30 -0.66 -14.95
CA GLY A 26 12.46 0.08 -15.45
C GLY A 26 12.98 1.14 -14.47
N THR A 27 13.76 2.08 -14.97
CA THR A 27 14.32 3.18 -14.17
C THR A 27 13.29 4.31 -14.06
N SER A 28 13.01 4.74 -12.86
CA SER A 28 12.14 5.89 -12.60
C SER A 28 12.82 6.86 -11.64
N GLY A 29 12.66 8.15 -11.90
CA GLY A 29 13.15 9.21 -11.02
C GLY A 29 11.99 10.08 -10.53
N GLY A 30 12.02 10.49 -9.28
CA GLY A 30 10.96 11.30 -8.74
C GLY A 30 11.26 11.93 -7.41
N ALA A 31 10.29 12.69 -6.91
CA ALA A 31 10.32 13.32 -5.61
C ALA A 31 9.00 13.06 -4.88
N GLN A 32 9.10 12.88 -3.59
CA GLN A 32 7.96 12.87 -2.68
C GLN A 32 8.15 13.89 -1.58
N MET A 33 7.05 14.49 -1.16
CA MET A 33 7.05 15.48 -0.10
C MET A 33 5.83 15.23 0.80
N VAL A 34 6.04 15.31 2.10
CA VAL A 34 4.99 15.27 3.11
C VAL A 34 5.07 16.54 3.93
N VAL A 35 3.94 17.23 4.05
CA VAL A 35 3.79 18.45 4.83
C VAL A 35 2.67 18.22 5.81
N SER A 36 2.92 18.48 7.11
CA SER A 36 1.88 18.42 8.13
C SER A 36 1.76 19.75 8.88
N ASP A 37 0.62 19.97 9.51
CA ASP A 37 0.50 21.03 10.49
C ASP A 37 1.20 20.63 11.80
N MET A 38 1.53 21.60 12.64
CA MET A 38 2.28 21.37 13.89
C MET A 38 1.58 20.43 14.88
N LEU A 39 0.27 20.26 14.77
CA LEU A 39 -0.51 19.33 15.59
C LEU A 39 -0.67 17.95 14.93
N GLY A 40 -0.22 17.78 13.69
CA GLY A 40 -0.38 16.55 12.91
C GLY A 40 -1.81 16.27 12.46
N ASN A 41 -2.73 17.23 12.60
CA ASN A 41 -4.13 17.07 12.24
C ASN A 41 -4.36 17.04 10.73
N TYR A 42 -3.55 17.79 9.99
CA TYR A 42 -3.65 17.90 8.53
C TYR A 42 -2.34 17.48 7.91
N GLN A 43 -2.40 16.53 6.98
CA GLN A 43 -1.24 16.03 6.26
C GLN A 43 -1.47 16.14 4.76
N TYR A 44 -0.46 16.61 4.03
CA TYR A 44 -0.46 16.72 2.58
C TYR A 44 0.68 15.88 2.02
N PHE A 45 0.33 15.00 1.08
CA PHE A 45 1.27 14.13 0.40
C PHE A 45 1.37 14.55 -1.06
N PHE A 46 2.58 14.77 -1.51
CA PHE A 46 2.89 15.09 -2.90
C PHE A 46 3.82 14.02 -3.44
N LEU A 47 3.49 13.48 -4.59
CA LEU A 47 4.33 12.54 -5.32
C LEU A 47 4.44 13.04 -6.75
N LEU A 48 5.67 13.07 -7.26
CA LEU A 48 5.99 13.48 -8.62
C LEU A 48 7.10 12.58 -9.15
N TYR A 49 6.87 11.88 -10.24
CA TYR A 49 7.92 11.08 -10.88
C TYR A 49 7.69 10.90 -12.38
N ASN A 50 8.73 10.48 -13.06
CA ASN A 50 8.68 10.19 -14.49
C ASN A 50 9.26 8.80 -14.76
N THR A 51 8.61 8.05 -15.65
CA THR A 51 8.98 6.69 -16.06
C THR A 51 9.43 6.64 -17.52
N ALA A 52 9.69 7.78 -18.16
CA ALA A 52 10.15 7.85 -19.54
C ALA A 52 11.49 7.15 -19.71
N ARG A 53 11.61 6.36 -20.76
CA ARG A 53 12.88 5.74 -21.18
C ARG A 53 13.59 6.52 -22.26
N VAL A 54 12.84 7.32 -23.01
CA VAL A 54 13.32 8.17 -24.09
C VAL A 54 12.71 9.57 -23.98
N GLN A 55 13.37 10.57 -24.52
CA GLN A 55 12.95 11.96 -24.37
C GLN A 55 11.54 12.25 -24.92
N SER A 56 11.11 11.57 -25.97
CA SER A 56 9.76 11.71 -26.54
C SER A 56 8.64 11.22 -25.61
N GLU A 57 8.96 10.40 -24.60
CA GLU A 57 7.99 9.88 -23.64
C GLU A 57 7.86 10.76 -22.37
N LEU A 58 8.66 11.80 -22.21
CA LEU A 58 8.72 12.59 -20.97
C LEU A 58 7.35 13.12 -20.54
N LEU A 59 6.57 13.68 -21.46
CA LEU A 59 5.24 14.22 -21.14
C LEU A 59 4.18 13.13 -20.98
N SER A 60 4.29 12.04 -21.74
CA SER A 60 3.32 10.93 -21.65
C SER A 60 3.52 10.01 -20.45
N SER A 61 4.72 10.02 -19.86
CA SER A 61 5.10 9.20 -18.70
C SER A 61 5.24 9.99 -17.40
N PHE A 62 4.66 11.19 -17.36
CA PHE A 62 4.66 12.04 -16.18
C PHE A 62 3.60 11.57 -15.18
N ASN A 63 4.00 11.41 -13.94
CA ASN A 63 3.16 10.88 -12.89
C ASN A 63 3.12 11.84 -11.71
N PHE A 64 1.93 12.05 -11.15
CA PHE A 64 1.77 12.79 -9.93
C PHE A 64 0.65 12.22 -9.07
N ALA A 65 0.75 12.44 -7.77
CA ALA A 65 -0.34 12.28 -6.83
C ALA A 65 -0.32 13.38 -5.79
N LEU A 66 -1.49 13.85 -5.44
CA LEU A 66 -1.73 14.84 -4.39
C LEU A 66 -2.80 14.28 -3.47
N SER A 67 -2.53 14.25 -2.18
CA SER A 67 -3.48 13.77 -1.17
C SER A 67 -3.50 14.69 0.04
N ARG A 68 -4.68 14.88 0.60
CA ARG A 68 -4.90 15.53 1.89
C ARG A 68 -5.52 14.51 2.84
N VAL A 69 -4.98 14.43 4.04
CA VAL A 69 -5.52 13.64 5.15
C VAL A 69 -5.90 14.58 6.28
N ASP A 70 -7.09 14.41 6.80
CA ASP A 70 -7.63 15.16 7.94
C ASP A 70 -7.83 14.19 9.12
N LEU A 71 -7.07 14.40 10.17
CA LEU A 71 -7.06 13.62 11.42
C LEU A 71 -7.63 14.43 12.60
N SER A 72 -8.19 15.62 12.33
CA SER A 72 -8.67 16.55 13.37
C SER A 72 -9.95 16.08 14.08
N HIS A 73 -10.64 15.11 13.51
CA HIS A 73 -11.89 14.59 14.02
C HIS A 73 -11.78 13.08 14.33
N ARG A 74 -12.76 12.57 15.09
CA ARG A 74 -12.84 11.12 15.33
C ARG A 74 -12.89 10.30 14.05
N THR A 75 -13.59 10.80 13.03
CA THR A 75 -13.58 10.20 11.70
C THR A 75 -12.44 10.81 10.90
N ASN A 76 -11.43 10.04 10.60
CA ASN A 76 -10.36 10.46 9.71
C ASN A 76 -10.86 10.46 8.27
N PHE A 77 -10.48 11.48 7.53
CA PHE A 77 -10.89 11.66 6.14
C PHE A 77 -9.66 11.86 5.25
N ALA A 78 -9.64 11.22 4.09
CA ALA A 78 -8.63 11.44 3.08
C ALA A 78 -9.27 11.69 1.71
N VAL A 79 -8.69 12.60 0.94
CA VAL A 79 -9.05 12.86 -0.45
C VAL A 79 -7.76 13.01 -1.25
N GLY A 80 -7.77 12.51 -2.47
CA GLY A 80 -6.61 12.64 -3.34
C GLY A 80 -6.96 12.60 -4.81
N LEU A 81 -6.05 13.16 -5.61
CA LEU A 81 -6.05 13.14 -7.07
C LEU A 81 -4.76 12.52 -7.54
N PHE A 82 -4.80 11.82 -8.66
CA PHE A 82 -3.61 11.21 -9.23
C PHE A 82 -3.68 11.10 -10.75
N HIS A 83 -2.50 11.07 -11.33
CA HIS A 83 -2.26 10.71 -12.73
C HIS A 83 -1.04 9.79 -12.78
N PHE A 84 -1.24 8.57 -13.27
CA PHE A 84 -0.19 7.60 -13.47
C PHE A 84 -0.21 7.09 -14.90
N ALA A 85 0.92 7.18 -15.58
CA ALA A 85 1.08 6.70 -16.93
C ALA A 85 2.45 6.03 -17.08
N GLY A 86 2.47 4.88 -17.74
CA GLY A 86 3.71 4.15 -17.94
C GLY A 86 3.49 2.76 -18.51
N ARG A 87 4.62 2.07 -18.64
CA ARG A 87 4.66 0.67 -19.08
C ARG A 87 4.57 -0.24 -17.86
N TYR A 88 3.67 -1.21 -17.94
CA TYR A 88 3.44 -2.18 -16.89
C TYR A 88 3.57 -3.59 -17.45
N TYR A 89 3.84 -4.53 -16.57
CA TYR A 89 3.88 -5.95 -16.88
C TYR A 89 3.04 -6.72 -15.87
N ASN A 90 2.25 -7.66 -16.36
CA ASN A 90 1.74 -8.75 -15.55
C ASN A 90 1.76 -10.05 -16.38
N ARG A 91 1.68 -11.19 -15.71
CA ARG A 91 1.84 -12.49 -16.37
C ARG A 91 0.68 -12.83 -17.33
N TYR A 92 -0.48 -12.23 -17.17
CA TYR A 92 -1.67 -12.47 -17.98
C TYR A 92 -1.73 -11.57 -19.21
N ASP A 93 -1.41 -10.29 -19.02
CA ASP A 93 -1.46 -9.27 -20.07
C ASP A 93 -0.10 -9.07 -20.76
N LEU A 94 0.98 -9.65 -20.20
CA LEU A 94 2.36 -9.37 -20.61
C LEU A 94 2.69 -7.88 -20.45
N TRP A 95 3.36 -7.27 -21.42
CA TRP A 95 3.67 -5.86 -21.42
C TRP A 95 2.50 -5.05 -21.98
N PHE A 96 2.12 -3.99 -21.25
CA PHE A 96 1.12 -3.05 -21.67
C PHE A 96 1.47 -1.64 -21.20
N TRP A 97 0.96 -0.65 -21.90
CA TRP A 97 0.97 0.73 -21.47
C TRP A 97 -0.38 1.07 -20.85
N GLU A 98 -0.37 1.80 -19.75
CA GLU A 98 -1.63 2.24 -19.12
C GLU A 98 -1.49 3.64 -18.57
N ARG A 99 -2.50 4.48 -18.88
CA ARG A 99 -2.71 5.78 -18.26
C ARG A 99 -3.92 5.69 -17.35
N ARG A 100 -3.71 6.05 -16.10
CA ARG A 100 -4.75 6.10 -15.07
C ARG A 100 -4.76 7.48 -14.45
N TYR A 101 -5.90 8.15 -14.44
CA TYR A 101 -6.08 9.42 -13.74
C TYR A 101 -7.45 9.47 -13.09
N GLY A 102 -7.52 10.11 -11.93
CA GLY A 102 -8.75 10.17 -11.17
C GLY A 102 -8.54 10.70 -9.77
N GLY A 103 -9.51 10.40 -8.93
CA GLY A 103 -9.50 10.79 -7.53
C GLY A 103 -10.06 9.70 -6.64
N TYR A 104 -9.79 9.85 -5.37
CA TYR A 104 -10.33 8.97 -4.34
C TYR A 104 -10.71 9.74 -3.08
N THR A 105 -11.60 9.15 -2.34
CA THR A 105 -11.91 9.54 -0.97
C THR A 105 -11.87 8.31 -0.07
N ALA A 106 -11.41 8.49 1.15
CA ALA A 106 -11.37 7.43 2.16
C ALA A 106 -11.79 7.99 3.51
N LEU A 107 -12.48 7.15 4.27
CA LEU A 107 -12.94 7.41 5.62
C LEU A 107 -12.42 6.31 6.54
N SER A 108 -12.01 6.67 7.75
CA SER A 108 -11.65 5.72 8.78
C SER A 108 -12.32 6.13 10.08
N TYR A 109 -13.20 5.27 10.59
CA TYR A 109 -13.94 5.51 11.83
C TYR A 109 -13.49 4.52 12.92
N PRO A 110 -12.89 4.99 14.02
CA PRO A 110 -12.49 4.13 15.13
C PRO A 110 -13.72 3.72 15.95
N LEU A 111 -13.94 2.42 16.07
CA LEU A 111 -14.93 1.83 16.94
C LEU A 111 -14.41 1.74 18.37
N SER A 112 -13.14 1.35 18.52
CA SER A 112 -12.42 1.25 19.79
C SER A 112 -10.96 1.72 19.61
N LYS A 113 -10.13 1.53 20.65
CA LYS A 113 -8.68 1.75 20.59
C LYS A 113 -7.98 0.81 19.59
N PHE A 114 -8.58 -0.33 19.31
CA PHE A 114 -7.97 -1.41 18.54
C PHE A 114 -8.71 -1.70 17.25
N ASP A 115 -9.95 -1.21 17.11
CA ASP A 115 -10.86 -1.56 16.03
C ASP A 115 -11.29 -0.32 15.25
N ARG A 116 -11.33 -0.43 13.93
CA ARG A 116 -11.86 0.61 13.05
C ARG A 116 -12.51 0.01 11.81
N ILE A 117 -13.43 0.77 11.25
CA ILE A 117 -14.01 0.53 9.92
C ILE A 117 -13.41 1.57 8.98
N GLU A 118 -13.00 1.11 7.83
CA GLU A 118 -12.52 1.95 6.74
C GLU A 118 -13.43 1.79 5.54
N ALA A 119 -13.70 2.89 4.84
CA ALA A 119 -14.44 2.88 3.59
C ALA A 119 -13.71 3.76 2.58
N SER A 120 -13.64 3.33 1.32
CA SER A 120 -13.04 4.13 0.27
C SER A 120 -13.80 4.04 -1.04
N LEU A 121 -13.78 5.14 -1.78
CA LEU A 121 -14.30 5.25 -3.12
C LEU A 121 -13.20 5.81 -4.03
N ASN A 122 -12.94 5.15 -5.13
CA ASN A 122 -11.99 5.59 -6.15
C ASN A 122 -12.69 5.65 -7.49
N VAL A 123 -12.59 6.79 -8.16
CA VAL A 123 -13.11 6.99 -9.52
C VAL A 123 -11.93 7.34 -10.41
N ARG A 124 -11.68 6.52 -11.44
CA ARG A 124 -10.56 6.73 -12.34
C ARG A 124 -10.87 6.35 -13.77
N SER A 125 -10.34 7.12 -14.70
CA SER A 125 -10.21 6.71 -16.09
C SER A 125 -9.00 5.78 -16.22
N SER A 126 -9.13 4.73 -17.03
CA SER A 126 -8.06 3.79 -17.38
C SER A 126 -8.04 3.62 -18.89
N ASP A 127 -6.94 4.02 -19.51
CA ASP A 127 -6.65 3.83 -20.93
C ASP A 127 -5.47 2.86 -21.02
N LYS A 128 -5.74 1.63 -21.45
CA LYS A 128 -4.80 0.52 -21.48
C LYS A 128 -4.61 0.01 -22.89
N GLU A 129 -3.35 -0.19 -23.29
CA GLU A 129 -2.94 -0.67 -24.60
C GLU A 129 -1.96 -1.83 -24.45
N TRP A 130 -2.30 -2.98 -25.02
CA TRP A 130 -1.47 -4.18 -24.98
C TRP A 130 -0.47 -4.18 -26.14
N TYR A 131 0.81 -4.39 -25.82
CA TYR A 131 1.85 -4.42 -26.87
C TYR A 131 1.81 -5.69 -27.73
N ALA A 132 1.18 -6.77 -27.25
CA ALA A 132 1.15 -8.04 -27.97
C ALA A 132 0.32 -7.99 -29.26
N ASP A 133 -0.81 -7.29 -29.24
CA ASP A 133 -1.79 -7.24 -30.33
C ASP A 133 -2.24 -5.81 -30.69
N GLY A 134 -1.72 -4.80 -29.98
CA GLY A 134 -2.11 -3.41 -30.17
C GLY A 134 -3.55 -3.08 -29.74
N TYR A 135 -4.22 -4.03 -29.05
CA TYR A 135 -5.57 -3.79 -28.55
C TYR A 135 -5.58 -2.69 -27.51
N ARG A 136 -6.59 -1.83 -27.57
CA ARG A 136 -6.75 -0.70 -26.66
C ARG A 136 -8.10 -0.70 -25.99
N ARG A 137 -8.10 -0.57 -24.67
CA ARG A 137 -9.31 -0.48 -23.86
C ARG A 137 -9.34 0.84 -23.10
N LYS A 138 -10.49 1.52 -23.16
CA LYS A 138 -10.82 2.64 -22.28
C LYS A 138 -11.91 2.22 -21.30
N ALA A 139 -11.77 2.63 -20.05
CA ALA A 139 -12.72 2.35 -18.99
C ALA A 139 -12.83 3.52 -18.02
N LEU A 140 -14.01 3.76 -17.49
CA LEU A 140 -14.24 4.62 -16.33
C LEU A 140 -14.54 3.73 -15.13
N LEU A 141 -13.54 3.51 -14.31
CA LEU A 141 -13.59 2.56 -13.20
C LEU A 141 -14.05 3.26 -11.92
N VAL A 142 -15.07 2.71 -11.32
CA VAL A 142 -15.50 3.03 -9.96
C VAL A 142 -15.18 1.84 -9.08
N SER A 143 -14.33 2.06 -8.07
CA SER A 143 -13.95 1.04 -7.09
C SER A 143 -14.37 1.49 -5.71
N ASN A 144 -15.08 0.64 -4.98
CA ASN A 144 -15.44 0.85 -3.60
C ASN A 144 -14.90 -0.28 -2.73
N PHE A 145 -14.44 0.06 -1.53
CA PHE A 145 -13.96 -0.91 -0.56
C PHE A 145 -14.47 -0.55 0.82
N VAL A 146 -14.80 -1.58 1.59
CA VAL A 146 -15.07 -1.47 3.02
C VAL A 146 -14.18 -2.46 3.73
N SER A 147 -13.52 -2.02 4.79
CA SER A 147 -12.60 -2.84 5.57
C SER A 147 -12.94 -2.76 7.05
N TYR A 148 -12.85 -3.90 7.74
CA TYR A 148 -12.74 -3.97 9.18
C TYR A 148 -11.30 -4.26 9.55
N VAL A 149 -10.72 -3.41 10.39
CA VAL A 149 -9.34 -3.54 10.84
C VAL A 149 -9.31 -3.60 12.35
N GLN A 150 -8.69 -4.65 12.88
CA GLN A 150 -8.40 -4.81 14.30
C GLN A 150 -6.89 -5.00 14.48
N ASP A 151 -6.30 -4.35 15.47
CA ASP A 151 -4.91 -4.57 15.87
C ASP A 151 -4.77 -4.36 17.38
N ASN A 152 -4.72 -5.46 18.11
CA ASN A 152 -4.43 -5.48 19.55
C ASN A 152 -3.09 -6.17 19.84
N SER A 153 -2.19 -6.23 18.85
CA SER A 153 -0.90 -6.88 19.00
C SER A 153 0.02 -6.13 19.96
N LEU A 154 0.65 -6.88 20.87
CA LEU A 154 1.67 -6.39 21.77
C LEU A 154 3.05 -6.63 21.13
N TRP A 155 3.80 -5.54 20.97
CA TRP A 155 5.11 -5.57 20.35
C TRP A 155 6.24 -5.70 21.36
N GLY A 156 7.27 -6.46 21.01
CA GLY A 156 8.53 -6.57 21.70
C GLY A 156 9.73 -6.33 20.77
N PRO A 157 10.96 -6.51 21.25
CA PRO A 157 12.17 -6.25 20.45
C PRO A 157 12.26 -7.09 19.17
N THR A 158 11.69 -8.29 19.16
CA THR A 158 11.70 -9.23 18.03
C THR A 158 10.45 -9.12 17.14
N GLY A 159 9.58 -8.17 17.40
CA GLY A 159 8.30 -7.97 16.69
C GLY A 159 7.09 -8.27 17.57
N PRO A 160 5.91 -8.51 16.98
CA PRO A 160 4.70 -8.83 17.75
C PRO A 160 4.87 -10.12 18.54
N LEU A 161 4.62 -10.05 19.86
CA LEU A 161 4.74 -11.16 20.80
C LEU A 161 3.40 -11.79 21.16
N ASP A 162 2.34 -11.00 21.25
CA ASP A 162 0.99 -11.47 21.67
C ASP A 162 -0.10 -10.69 20.95
N GLY A 163 -1.34 -11.18 21.03
CA GLY A 163 -2.50 -10.51 20.45
C GLY A 163 -2.82 -10.99 19.03
N SER A 164 -3.57 -10.16 18.33
CA SER A 164 -4.03 -10.47 16.97
C SER A 164 -4.11 -9.21 16.09
N ARG A 165 -4.01 -9.42 14.79
CA ARG A 165 -4.30 -8.41 13.76
C ARG A 165 -5.24 -9.03 12.75
N ILE A 166 -6.28 -8.28 12.40
CA ILE A 166 -7.29 -8.70 11.44
C ILE A 166 -7.47 -7.55 10.45
N ASN A 167 -7.45 -7.87 9.17
CA ASN A 167 -7.91 -6.98 8.12
C ASN A 167 -8.84 -7.78 7.19
N LEU A 168 -10.11 -7.41 7.19
CA LEU A 168 -11.11 -7.97 6.30
C LEU A 168 -11.55 -6.87 5.36
N THR A 169 -11.30 -7.01 4.07
CA THR A 169 -11.67 -6.03 3.05
C THR A 169 -12.58 -6.67 2.01
N LEU A 170 -13.69 -6.02 1.74
CA LEU A 170 -14.61 -6.36 0.65
C LEU A 170 -14.76 -5.15 -0.26
N GLY A 171 -14.89 -5.39 -1.55
CA GLY A 171 -15.10 -4.32 -2.50
C GLY A 171 -15.49 -4.77 -3.88
N THR A 172 -15.79 -3.80 -4.73
CA THR A 172 -16.09 -4.02 -6.13
C THR A 172 -15.39 -2.98 -6.99
N THR A 173 -15.06 -3.38 -8.21
CA THR A 173 -14.59 -2.46 -9.27
C THR A 173 -15.43 -2.69 -10.50
N VAL A 174 -16.02 -1.60 -11.02
CA VAL A 174 -16.92 -1.64 -12.18
C VAL A 174 -16.54 -0.55 -13.17
N ASP A 175 -16.50 -0.89 -14.45
CA ASP A 175 -16.45 0.08 -15.53
C ASP A 175 -17.90 0.56 -15.84
N VAL A 176 -18.16 1.81 -15.47
CA VAL A 176 -19.49 2.41 -15.62
C VAL A 176 -19.75 2.99 -17.01
N ALA A 177 -18.72 3.12 -17.85
CA ALA A 177 -18.85 3.69 -19.20
C ALA A 177 -19.02 2.63 -20.27
N ASN A 178 -18.23 1.54 -20.23
CA ASN A 178 -18.14 0.58 -21.33
C ASN A 178 -18.37 -0.88 -20.90
N ALA A 179 -18.62 -1.13 -19.61
CA ALA A 179 -18.83 -2.47 -19.03
C ALA A 179 -17.70 -3.48 -19.35
N ASN A 180 -16.47 -2.98 -19.58
CA ASN A 180 -15.32 -3.81 -19.89
C ASN A 180 -14.77 -4.54 -18.67
N VAL A 181 -14.88 -3.89 -17.49
CA VAL A 181 -14.31 -4.37 -16.22
C VAL A 181 -15.42 -4.51 -15.20
N ARG A 182 -15.51 -5.67 -14.56
CA ARG A 182 -16.41 -5.90 -13.42
C ARG A 182 -15.89 -7.04 -12.58
N PHE A 183 -15.38 -6.74 -11.39
CA PHE A 183 -14.96 -7.78 -10.46
C PHE A 183 -15.19 -7.39 -9.00
N GLY A 184 -15.40 -8.41 -8.18
CA GLY A 184 -15.43 -8.29 -6.74
C GLY A 184 -14.09 -8.63 -6.13
N THR A 185 -13.75 -7.98 -5.03
CA THR A 185 -12.52 -8.17 -4.25
C THR A 185 -12.86 -8.62 -2.84
N ALA A 186 -12.16 -9.65 -2.36
CA ALA A 186 -12.15 -10.03 -0.95
C ALA A 186 -10.71 -10.24 -0.49
N ILE A 187 -10.34 -9.62 0.63
CA ILE A 187 -9.01 -9.74 1.24
C ILE A 187 -9.19 -10.09 2.72
N ILE A 188 -8.47 -11.11 3.16
CA ILE A 188 -8.38 -11.52 4.55
C ILE A 188 -6.90 -11.56 4.92
N ASP A 189 -6.47 -10.79 5.90
CA ASP A 189 -5.14 -10.91 6.53
C ASP A 189 -5.38 -11.07 8.04
N TYR A 190 -5.37 -12.29 8.49
CA TYR A 190 -5.51 -12.65 9.91
C TYR A 190 -4.17 -13.10 10.44
N ARG A 191 -3.73 -12.49 11.54
CA ARG A 191 -2.49 -12.84 12.24
C ARG A 191 -2.79 -13.05 13.70
N ARG A 192 -2.25 -14.13 14.27
CA ARG A 192 -2.33 -14.43 15.70
C ARG A 192 -0.93 -14.66 16.24
N TYR A 193 -0.65 -14.05 17.36
CA TYR A 193 0.61 -14.17 18.07
C TYR A 193 0.38 -14.81 19.42
N PHE A 194 1.19 -15.81 19.75
CA PHE A 194 1.17 -16.50 21.03
C PHE A 194 2.52 -16.28 21.69
N ARG A 195 2.51 -15.61 22.83
CA ARG A 195 3.72 -15.32 23.58
C ARG A 195 4.26 -16.59 24.21
N LEU A 196 5.49 -16.96 23.91
CA LEU A 196 6.20 -18.10 24.50
C LEU A 196 7.13 -17.67 25.63
N SER A 197 7.74 -16.48 25.50
CA SER A 197 8.58 -15.87 26.53
C SER A 197 8.56 -14.33 26.39
N THR A 198 9.44 -13.65 27.14
CA THR A 198 9.59 -12.19 27.05
C THR A 198 10.06 -11.70 25.67
N GLN A 199 10.71 -12.57 24.90
CA GLN A 199 11.29 -12.22 23.59
C GLN A 199 10.96 -13.23 22.49
N ALA A 200 10.21 -14.31 22.81
CA ALA A 200 9.85 -15.35 21.87
C ALA A 200 8.34 -15.42 21.66
N ALA A 201 7.93 -15.64 20.44
CA ALA A 201 6.54 -15.80 20.04
C ALA A 201 6.37 -16.84 18.93
N HIS A 202 5.20 -17.49 18.96
CA HIS A 202 4.69 -18.26 17.84
C HIS A 202 3.72 -17.39 17.03
N ALA A 203 3.95 -17.19 15.75
CA ALA A 203 3.15 -16.36 14.88
C ALA A 203 2.48 -17.19 13.80
N LEU A 204 1.16 -17.08 13.72
CA LEU A 204 0.33 -17.63 12.65
C LEU A 204 -0.18 -16.50 11.77
N ARG A 205 -0.18 -16.70 10.45
CA ARG A 205 -0.81 -15.79 9.50
C ARG A 205 -1.59 -16.56 8.45
N LEU A 206 -2.86 -16.20 8.28
CA LEU A 206 -3.68 -16.57 7.14
C LEU A 206 -3.87 -15.32 6.29
N TRP A 207 -3.38 -15.35 5.07
CA TRP A 207 -3.52 -14.24 4.12
C TRP A 207 -4.14 -14.74 2.83
N THR A 208 -5.32 -14.26 2.52
CA THR A 208 -6.08 -14.65 1.34
C THR A 208 -6.52 -13.41 0.58
N GLN A 209 -6.34 -13.42 -0.73
CA GLN A 209 -6.76 -12.36 -1.63
C GLN A 209 -7.50 -12.97 -2.82
N ILE A 210 -8.69 -12.47 -3.12
CA ILE A 210 -9.55 -12.96 -4.17
C ILE A 210 -10.06 -11.76 -4.98
N ASN A 211 -9.78 -11.76 -6.27
CA ASN A 211 -10.47 -10.96 -7.26
C ASN A 211 -11.23 -11.91 -8.19
N HIS A 212 -12.53 -11.69 -8.35
CA HIS A 212 -13.37 -12.55 -9.18
C HIS A 212 -14.27 -11.71 -10.09
N GLY A 213 -14.20 -11.96 -11.39
CA GLY A 213 -15.00 -11.29 -12.41
C GLY A 213 -14.21 -10.97 -13.68
N LYS A 214 -14.83 -10.15 -14.54
CA LYS A 214 -14.28 -9.75 -15.84
C LYS A 214 -13.13 -8.77 -15.65
N GLU A 215 -11.99 -9.03 -16.28
CA GLU A 215 -10.74 -8.28 -16.15
C GLU A 215 -10.26 -8.10 -14.69
N ALA A 216 -10.43 -9.13 -13.88
CA ALA A 216 -9.97 -9.13 -12.50
C ALA A 216 -8.44 -8.98 -12.43
N THR A 217 -7.96 -7.97 -11.72
CA THR A 217 -6.53 -7.71 -11.54
C THR A 217 -5.88 -8.83 -10.75
N PRO A 218 -4.74 -9.40 -11.22
CA PRO A 218 -4.03 -10.43 -10.48
C PRO A 218 -3.31 -9.84 -9.25
N PHE A 219 -3.21 -10.64 -8.22
CA PHE A 219 -2.30 -10.44 -7.09
C PHE A 219 -0.95 -11.08 -7.36
N VAL A 220 0.05 -10.63 -6.64
CA VAL A 220 1.42 -11.15 -6.71
C VAL A 220 1.87 -11.62 -5.34
N MET A 221 2.72 -12.65 -5.32
CA MET A 221 3.29 -13.21 -4.12
C MET A 221 4.72 -13.68 -4.39
N GLY A 222 5.56 -13.60 -3.38
CA GLY A 222 6.98 -13.97 -3.41
C GLY A 222 7.87 -12.83 -2.97
N GLY A 223 8.94 -13.16 -2.27
CA GLY A 223 9.89 -12.23 -1.68
C GLY A 223 9.93 -12.32 -0.16
N SER A 224 10.74 -11.48 0.44
CA SER A 224 11.01 -11.49 1.90
C SER A 224 9.80 -11.11 2.77
N TRP A 225 8.82 -10.39 2.20
CA TRP A 225 7.67 -9.85 2.94
C TRP A 225 6.50 -10.82 3.07
N ASP A 226 6.38 -11.77 2.15
CA ASP A 226 5.25 -12.72 2.12
C ASP A 226 5.72 -14.18 2.06
N LEU A 227 6.24 -14.64 0.94
CA LEU A 227 6.66 -16.02 0.75
C LEU A 227 8.19 -16.11 0.59
N ARG A 228 8.89 -16.25 1.72
CA ARG A 228 10.36 -16.37 1.75
C ARG A 228 10.83 -17.60 0.97
N GLY A 229 12.00 -17.51 0.34
CA GLY A 229 12.55 -18.55 -0.52
C GLY A 229 12.10 -18.47 -1.99
N TYR A 230 11.08 -17.70 -2.28
CA TYR A 230 10.67 -17.39 -3.64
C TYR A 230 11.20 -16.02 -4.08
N ARG A 231 11.53 -15.90 -5.37
CA ARG A 231 11.89 -14.60 -5.95
C ARG A 231 10.72 -13.64 -5.83
N PHE A 232 11.03 -12.36 -5.74
CA PHE A 232 10.05 -11.28 -5.69
C PHE A 232 9.05 -11.39 -6.87
N TRP A 233 7.74 -11.32 -6.56
CA TRP A 233 6.63 -11.42 -7.52
C TRP A 233 6.65 -12.68 -8.41
N ARG A 234 7.08 -13.82 -7.87
CA ARG A 234 7.16 -15.07 -8.63
C ARG A 234 5.81 -15.69 -8.94
N LEU A 235 4.88 -15.61 -8.01
CA LEU A 235 3.55 -16.19 -8.11
C LEU A 235 2.52 -15.12 -8.46
N TRP A 236 1.66 -15.43 -9.42
CA TRP A 236 0.59 -14.56 -9.90
C TRP A 236 -0.73 -15.31 -9.87
N GLY A 237 -1.79 -14.68 -9.42
CA GLY A 237 -3.13 -15.26 -9.40
C GLY A 237 -4.20 -14.26 -9.04
N THR A 238 -5.40 -14.46 -9.56
CA THR A 238 -6.58 -13.70 -9.12
C THR A 238 -7.14 -14.22 -7.81
N LYS A 239 -6.68 -15.41 -7.39
CA LYS A 239 -6.98 -16.01 -6.08
C LYS A 239 -5.67 -16.52 -5.52
N VAL A 240 -5.26 -16.00 -4.40
CA VAL A 240 -4.04 -16.40 -3.69
C VAL A 240 -4.33 -16.60 -2.22
N ALA A 241 -3.68 -17.60 -1.62
CA ALA A 241 -3.76 -17.86 -0.19
C ALA A 241 -2.37 -18.24 0.34
N LEU A 242 -2.04 -17.74 1.52
CA LEU A 242 -0.82 -18.05 2.25
C LEU A 242 -1.19 -18.41 3.69
N LEU A 243 -0.72 -19.56 4.13
CA LEU A 243 -0.67 -19.91 5.54
C LEU A 243 0.80 -19.89 5.98
N SER A 244 1.13 -19.01 6.90
CA SER A 244 2.47 -18.88 7.48
C SER A 244 2.43 -19.27 8.95
N ASN A 245 3.41 -20.05 9.35
CA ASN A 245 3.63 -20.51 10.70
C ASN A 245 5.09 -20.25 11.06
N GLU A 246 5.36 -19.37 12.02
CA GLU A 246 6.70 -18.91 12.35
C GLU A 246 6.94 -19.01 13.86
N LEU A 247 8.07 -19.61 14.23
CA LEU A 247 8.62 -19.50 15.58
C LEU A 247 9.66 -18.38 15.56
N ARG A 248 9.46 -17.36 16.39
CA ARG A 248 10.31 -16.18 16.51
C ARG A 248 10.97 -16.17 17.87
N PHE A 249 12.28 -16.14 17.88
CA PHE A 249 13.10 -16.05 19.09
C PHE A 249 14.44 -15.37 18.77
N PRO A 250 15.04 -14.65 19.73
CA PRO A 250 16.38 -14.12 19.52
C PRO A 250 17.39 -15.27 19.56
N PHE A 251 18.22 -15.38 18.52
CA PHE A 251 19.32 -16.35 18.49
C PHE A 251 20.48 -15.90 19.39
N ILE A 252 20.72 -14.58 19.43
CA ILE A 252 21.68 -13.93 20.32
C ILE A 252 20.95 -12.82 21.07
N ASP A 253 20.87 -12.95 22.37
CA ASP A 253 20.18 -11.97 23.21
C ASP A 253 21.04 -10.73 23.46
N ARG A 254 22.35 -10.91 23.59
CA ARG A 254 23.31 -9.82 23.78
C ARG A 254 24.63 -10.15 23.12
N PHE A 255 25.14 -9.21 22.32
CA PHE A 255 26.48 -9.26 21.72
C PHE A 255 27.27 -8.06 22.18
N SER A 256 28.45 -8.29 22.76
CA SER A 256 29.37 -7.25 23.24
C SER A 256 30.75 -7.46 22.64
N LEU A 257 31.23 -6.49 21.88
CA LEU A 257 32.59 -6.43 21.36
C LEU A 257 33.41 -5.46 22.19
N LYS A 258 34.50 -5.93 22.79
CA LYS A 258 35.48 -5.09 23.45
C LYS A 258 36.67 -4.87 22.51
N PHE A 259 36.90 -3.62 22.17
CA PHE A 259 38.09 -3.21 21.41
C PHE A 259 39.17 -2.63 22.36
N PRO A 260 40.44 -2.57 21.95
CA PRO A 260 41.50 -1.99 22.77
C PRO A 260 41.25 -0.55 23.21
N PHE A 261 40.41 0.17 22.49
CA PHE A 261 40.10 1.60 22.73
C PHE A 261 38.64 1.87 23.09
N GLY A 262 37.84 0.85 23.36
CA GLY A 262 36.45 0.96 23.73
C GLY A 262 35.65 -0.31 23.45
N GLY A 263 34.40 -0.35 23.93
CA GLY A 263 33.46 -1.43 23.70
C GLY A 263 32.19 -0.94 23.04
N VAL A 264 31.60 -1.76 22.17
CA VAL A 264 30.24 -1.57 21.61
C VAL A 264 29.38 -2.68 22.15
N ALA A 265 28.25 -2.33 22.75
CA ALA A 265 27.28 -3.25 23.27
C ALA A 265 25.93 -3.11 22.53
#